data_ddbbe76c2470242cf344bcb23e243dc8
#
_entry.id   ddbbe76c2470242cf344bcb23e243dc8
#
_cell.length_a   1.000
_cell.length_b   1.000
_cell.length_c   1.000
_cell.angle_alpha   90.00
_cell.angle_beta   90.00
_cell.angle_gamma   90.00
#
_symmetry.space_group_name_H-M   'P 1'
#
loop_
_entity.id
_entity.type
_entity.pdbx_description
1 polymer ?
#
loop_
_entity_poly.entity_id
_entity_poly.type
_entity_poly.pdbx_seq_one_letter_code
_entity_poly.pdbx_strand_id
1 'polypeptide(L)'
;ELEDAGKSLSEIEELEPEPSLGNGGLGRLAACFLDSIATLGLNGDGVGLNYHYGLFRQVFENNAQKELPNPWIEKESWLTKTDKTYTIPFGGFSVQSRMYDIDVTGYDNRTNKLHLFDIESVDEDIVKEGISFDKTDIKKNLTLFLYPDDSDDDGRILRVYQQYFMVSNAARLILDEAKERGSDLYDLADYAVIQINDTHPTMVIPELVRLLMEEGLLIDESIDIVLSLIHI
;
A
#
# COMPACT_ATOMS: atom_id res chain seq x y z
N GLU A 1 -8.06 -8.77 33.07
CA GLU A 1 -8.83 -7.49 33.00
C GLU A 1 -10.11 -7.63 32.19
N LEU A 2 -10.11 -8.20 30.94
CA LEU A 2 -11.34 -8.43 30.17
C LEU A 2 -12.26 -9.44 30.87
N GLU A 3 -11.71 -10.54 31.35
CA GLU A 3 -12.45 -11.55 32.11
C GLU A 3 -13.03 -10.98 33.41
N ASP A 4 -12.29 -10.12 34.10
CA ASP A 4 -12.76 -9.43 35.31
C ASP A 4 -13.92 -8.47 35.01
N ALA A 5 -13.99 -7.96 33.77
CA ALA A 5 -15.08 -7.14 33.27
C ALA A 5 -16.24 -7.96 32.68
N GLY A 6 -16.16 -9.30 32.74
CA GLY A 6 -17.15 -10.23 32.19
C GLY A 6 -17.19 -10.25 30.65
N LYS A 7 -16.06 -9.96 30.01
CA LYS A 7 -15.88 -9.97 28.56
C LYS A 7 -14.98 -11.13 28.14
N SER A 8 -15.30 -11.77 27.03
CA SER A 8 -14.45 -12.77 26.38
C SER A 8 -13.60 -12.09 25.29
N LEU A 9 -12.29 -12.37 25.28
CA LEU A 9 -11.42 -11.88 24.21
C LEU A 9 -11.90 -12.36 22.83
N SER A 10 -12.23 -13.64 22.73
CA SER A 10 -12.72 -14.25 21.48
C SER A 10 -14.00 -13.61 20.95
N GLU A 11 -14.93 -13.20 21.84
CA GLU A 11 -16.14 -12.49 21.43
C GLU A 11 -15.87 -11.08 20.93
N ILE A 12 -14.83 -10.44 21.44
CA ILE A 12 -14.41 -9.08 21.00
C ILE A 12 -13.68 -9.17 19.67
N GLU A 13 -12.78 -10.14 19.51
CA GLU A 13 -12.03 -10.37 18.27
C GLU A 13 -12.96 -10.64 17.07
N GLU A 14 -14.06 -11.37 17.28
CA GLU A 14 -15.07 -11.63 16.23
C GLU A 14 -15.81 -10.38 15.74
N LEU A 15 -15.81 -9.31 16.52
CA LEU A 15 -16.48 -8.05 16.19
C LEU A 15 -15.56 -7.06 15.45
N GLU A 16 -14.26 -7.31 15.46
CA GLU A 16 -13.28 -6.41 14.84
C GLU A 16 -13.22 -6.68 13.33
N PRO A 17 -13.43 -5.65 12.48
CA PRO A 17 -13.32 -5.82 11.04
C PRO A 17 -11.87 -6.04 10.63
N GLU A 18 -11.63 -7.03 9.77
CA GLU A 18 -10.31 -7.23 9.16
C GLU A 18 -10.01 -6.16 8.10
N PRO A 19 -8.74 -5.66 8.04
CA PRO A 19 -8.33 -4.75 6.99
C PRO A 19 -8.31 -5.43 5.62
N SER A 20 -8.81 -4.74 4.62
CA SER A 20 -8.82 -5.19 3.23
C SER A 20 -7.61 -4.65 2.46
N LEU A 21 -6.43 -5.18 2.74
CA LEU A 21 -5.13 -4.72 2.19
C LEU A 21 -4.61 -5.62 1.06
N GLY A 22 -5.22 -6.77 0.86
CA GLY A 22 -4.89 -7.76 -0.15
C GLY A 22 -5.64 -9.05 0.12
N ASN A 23 -5.56 -10.03 -0.80
CA ASN A 23 -6.15 -11.33 -0.57
C ASN A 23 -5.32 -12.47 -1.18
N GLY A 24 -5.85 -13.70 -1.06
CA GLY A 24 -5.22 -14.89 -1.59
C GLY A 24 -3.88 -15.20 -0.94
N GLY A 25 -3.09 -16.05 -1.60
CA GLY A 25 -1.79 -16.50 -1.08
C GLY A 25 -0.78 -15.38 -0.90
N LEU A 26 -0.66 -14.49 -1.89
CA LEU A 26 0.32 -13.39 -1.87
C LEU A 26 0.02 -12.37 -0.76
N GLY A 27 -1.24 -11.95 -0.64
CA GLY A 27 -1.65 -10.99 0.40
C GLY A 27 -1.49 -11.57 1.81
N ARG A 28 -1.90 -12.83 2.03
CA ARG A 28 -1.73 -13.51 3.32
C ARG A 28 -0.26 -13.72 3.68
N LEU A 29 0.58 -14.11 2.72
CA LEU A 29 2.02 -14.27 2.98
C LEU A 29 2.68 -12.95 3.36
N ALA A 30 2.35 -11.85 2.69
CA ALA A 30 2.86 -10.53 3.05
C ALA A 30 2.52 -10.19 4.52
N ALA A 31 1.28 -10.38 4.93
CA ALA A 31 0.84 -10.17 6.31
C ALA A 31 1.60 -11.06 7.31
N CYS A 32 1.75 -12.37 7.01
CA CYS A 32 2.48 -13.30 7.87
C CYS A 32 3.96 -12.95 7.97
N PHE A 33 4.59 -12.48 6.90
CA PHE A 33 5.99 -12.07 6.94
C PHE A 33 6.20 -10.81 7.74
N LEU A 34 5.32 -9.81 7.62
CA LEU A 34 5.40 -8.60 8.45
C LEU A 34 5.25 -8.92 9.94
N ASP A 35 4.28 -9.77 10.29
CA ASP A 35 4.11 -10.26 11.66
C ASP A 35 5.37 -11.00 12.16
N SER A 36 5.93 -11.89 11.34
CA SER A 36 7.15 -12.63 11.68
C SER A 36 8.36 -11.73 11.85
N ILE A 37 8.56 -10.73 10.99
CA ILE A 37 9.64 -9.75 11.07
C ILE A 37 9.54 -8.97 12.39
N ALA A 38 8.35 -8.49 12.74
CA ALA A 38 8.10 -7.78 13.99
C ALA A 38 8.34 -8.70 15.20
N THR A 39 7.84 -9.94 15.17
CA THR A 39 8.00 -10.94 16.23
C THR A 39 9.46 -11.34 16.46
N LEU A 40 10.25 -11.47 15.39
CA LEU A 40 11.69 -11.76 15.46
C LEU A 40 12.53 -10.54 15.90
N GLY A 41 11.90 -9.39 16.08
CA GLY A 41 12.57 -8.17 16.48
C GLY A 41 13.46 -7.57 15.38
N LEU A 42 13.19 -7.89 14.12
CA LEU A 42 13.86 -7.32 12.96
C LEU A 42 13.19 -6.01 12.54
N ASN A 43 13.98 -5.09 12.00
CA ASN A 43 13.44 -3.88 11.39
C ASN A 43 12.94 -4.22 9.99
N GLY A 44 11.68 -3.90 9.71
CA GLY A 44 11.10 -4.15 8.39
C GLY A 44 9.70 -3.60 8.32
N ASP A 45 9.50 -2.65 7.42
CA ASP A 45 8.22 -2.00 7.20
C ASP A 45 7.61 -2.45 5.88
N GLY A 46 6.29 -2.56 5.85
CA GLY A 46 5.54 -2.84 4.65
C GLY A 46 5.12 -1.55 3.93
N VAL A 47 4.93 -1.63 2.62
CA VAL A 47 4.35 -0.55 1.84
C VAL A 47 3.21 -1.07 0.97
N GLY A 48 2.09 -0.35 0.98
CA GLY A 48 0.90 -0.70 0.21
C GLY A 48 0.05 0.52 -0.12
N LEU A 49 -1.18 0.28 -0.56
CA LEU A 49 -2.17 1.31 -0.84
C LEU A 49 -3.33 1.26 0.15
N ASN A 50 -3.84 2.44 0.48
CA ASN A 50 -5.05 2.60 1.29
C ASN A 50 -6.26 2.58 0.36
N TYR A 51 -6.82 1.39 0.12
CA TYR A 51 -8.02 1.27 -0.71
C TYR A 51 -9.27 1.60 0.09
N HIS A 52 -10.16 2.43 -0.45
CA HIS A 52 -11.44 2.77 0.18
C HIS A 52 -12.39 1.58 0.19
N TYR A 53 -12.40 0.79 -0.89
CA TYR A 53 -13.18 -0.44 -1.00
C TYR A 53 -12.26 -1.65 -1.17
N GLY A 54 -12.33 -2.55 -0.21
CA GLY A 54 -11.56 -3.78 -0.17
C GLY A 54 -12.18 -4.91 -0.97
N LEU A 55 -12.32 -6.09 -0.34
CA LEU A 55 -13.06 -7.21 -0.91
C LEU A 55 -14.54 -6.86 -1.03
N PHE A 56 -15.18 -7.25 -2.13
CA PHE A 56 -16.57 -6.92 -2.38
C PHE A 56 -17.52 -7.60 -1.39
N ARG A 57 -18.56 -6.87 -0.99
CA ARG A 57 -19.69 -7.48 -0.30
C ARG A 57 -20.55 -8.25 -1.30
N GLN A 58 -20.69 -9.56 -1.07
CA GLN A 58 -21.47 -10.44 -1.92
C GLN A 58 -22.93 -10.45 -1.47
N VAL A 59 -23.86 -10.21 -2.39
CA VAL A 59 -25.30 -10.29 -2.16
C VAL A 59 -25.97 -11.13 -3.25
N PHE A 60 -27.18 -11.61 -2.98
CA PHE A 60 -27.98 -12.33 -3.97
C PHE A 60 -29.24 -11.52 -4.28
N GLU A 61 -29.41 -11.15 -5.54
CA GLU A 61 -30.59 -10.48 -6.06
C GLU A 61 -31.11 -11.23 -7.28
N ASN A 62 -32.42 -11.51 -7.33
CA ASN A 62 -33.07 -12.22 -8.45
C ASN A 62 -32.37 -13.55 -8.83
N ASN A 63 -31.93 -14.33 -7.84
CA ASN A 63 -31.17 -15.58 -7.98
C ASN A 63 -29.79 -15.44 -8.67
N ALA A 64 -29.23 -14.24 -8.74
CA ALA A 64 -27.88 -13.97 -9.22
C ALA A 64 -27.03 -13.35 -8.12
N GLN A 65 -25.75 -13.72 -8.09
CA GLN A 65 -24.76 -13.08 -7.23
C GLN A 65 -24.46 -11.68 -7.76
N LYS A 66 -24.32 -10.74 -6.85
CA LYS A 66 -23.98 -9.34 -7.14
C LYS A 66 -22.93 -8.84 -6.17
N GLU A 67 -21.95 -8.12 -6.66
CA GLU A 67 -20.92 -7.45 -5.89
C GLU A 67 -21.34 -6.02 -5.57
N LEU A 68 -21.08 -5.62 -4.33
CA LEU A 68 -21.27 -4.25 -3.86
C LEU A 68 -19.97 -3.73 -3.23
N PRO A 69 -19.77 -2.39 -3.20
CA PRO A 69 -18.68 -1.79 -2.44
C PRO A 69 -18.73 -2.24 -0.99
N ASN A 70 -17.56 -2.50 -0.42
CA ASN A 70 -17.42 -2.89 0.96
C ASN A 70 -16.38 -1.97 1.63
N PRO A 71 -16.80 -0.81 2.18
CA PRO A 71 -15.92 0.06 2.92
C PRO A 71 -15.40 -0.66 4.16
N TRP A 72 -14.10 -0.59 4.39
CA TRP A 72 -13.46 -1.17 5.57
C TRP A 72 -12.81 -0.12 6.45
N ILE A 73 -12.59 1.09 5.90
CA ILE A 73 -12.08 2.25 6.63
C ILE A 73 -13.26 2.96 7.27
N GLU A 74 -13.37 2.90 8.58
CA GLU A 74 -14.35 3.65 9.35
C GLU A 74 -13.66 4.79 10.11
N LYS A 75 -14.46 5.73 10.66
CA LYS A 75 -13.96 6.91 11.38
C LYS A 75 -13.04 6.58 12.58
N GLU A 76 -13.17 5.40 13.14
CA GLU A 76 -12.41 4.93 14.31
C GLU A 76 -11.47 3.78 13.93
N SER A 77 -11.05 3.72 12.66
CA SER A 77 -10.07 2.73 12.23
C SER A 77 -8.71 2.96 12.90
N TRP A 78 -7.92 1.91 13.01
CA TRP A 78 -6.55 1.96 13.53
C TRP A 78 -5.51 2.49 12.53
N LEU A 79 -5.95 3.09 11.43
CA LEU A 79 -5.13 3.86 10.51
C LEU A 79 -4.71 5.19 11.17
N THR A 80 -3.42 5.41 11.27
CA THR A 80 -2.88 6.68 11.73
C THR A 80 -2.51 7.55 10.55
N LYS A 81 -3.22 8.65 10.36
CA LYS A 81 -2.90 9.64 9.33
C LYS A 81 -1.59 10.34 9.68
N THR A 82 -0.64 10.38 8.75
CA THR A 82 0.63 11.08 8.91
C THR A 82 0.64 12.43 8.19
N ASP A 83 1.66 13.26 8.46
CA ASP A 83 1.89 14.51 7.74
C ASP A 83 2.70 14.30 6.44
N LYS A 84 3.19 13.09 6.18
CA LYS A 84 4.02 12.79 5.01
C LYS A 84 3.17 12.74 3.74
N THR A 85 3.52 13.57 2.77
CA THR A 85 2.81 13.70 1.48
C THR A 85 3.81 13.76 0.34
N TYR A 86 3.40 13.23 -0.83
CA TYR A 86 4.19 13.31 -2.05
C TYR A 86 3.34 13.79 -3.23
N THR A 87 3.99 14.47 -4.17
CA THR A 87 3.42 14.71 -5.49
C THR A 87 3.92 13.62 -6.44
N ILE A 88 3.03 12.74 -6.88
CA ILE A 88 3.37 11.65 -7.80
C ILE A 88 3.05 12.06 -9.22
N PRO A 89 4.08 12.19 -10.09
CA PRO A 89 3.88 12.56 -11.48
C PRO A 89 3.50 11.35 -12.33
N PHE A 90 2.56 11.55 -13.23
CA PHE A 90 2.22 10.68 -14.34
C PHE A 90 2.46 11.42 -15.66
N GLY A 91 2.42 10.73 -16.79
CA GLY A 91 2.75 11.31 -18.09
C GLY A 91 1.74 12.35 -18.62
N GLY A 92 1.46 13.40 -17.88
CA GLY A 92 0.55 14.50 -18.28
C GLY A 92 -0.27 15.08 -17.13
N PHE A 93 -0.18 14.48 -15.95
CA PHE A 93 -0.80 14.98 -14.72
C PHE A 93 -0.03 14.52 -13.49
N SER A 94 -0.41 14.99 -12.33
CA SER A 94 0.10 14.51 -11.06
C SER A 94 -1.05 14.36 -10.06
N VAL A 95 -0.82 13.56 -9.01
CA VAL A 95 -1.72 13.45 -7.87
C VAL A 95 -0.98 13.75 -6.57
N GLN A 96 -1.69 14.23 -5.57
CA GLN A 96 -1.18 14.36 -4.22
C GLN A 96 -1.43 13.07 -3.46
N SER A 97 -0.40 12.53 -2.87
CA SER A 97 -0.41 11.33 -2.06
C SER A 97 -0.26 11.69 -0.59
N ARG A 98 -0.89 10.91 0.28
CA ARG A 98 -0.71 10.97 1.73
C ARG A 98 -0.45 9.59 2.29
N MET A 99 0.44 9.53 3.26
CA MET A 99 0.77 8.30 3.97
C MET A 99 -0.11 8.12 5.22
N TYR A 100 -0.53 6.89 5.43
CA TYR A 100 -1.18 6.40 6.64
C TYR A 100 -0.40 5.22 7.18
N ASP A 101 -0.32 5.07 8.49
CA ASP A 101 0.39 4.00 9.15
C ASP A 101 -0.56 3.02 9.82
N ILE A 102 -0.21 1.75 9.77
CA ILE A 102 -0.75 0.69 10.63
C ILE A 102 0.42 0.12 11.44
N ASP A 103 0.21 -0.05 12.73
CA ASP A 103 1.17 -0.72 13.60
C ASP A 103 1.14 -2.24 13.39
N VAL A 104 2.29 -2.83 13.11
CA VAL A 104 2.49 -4.28 13.03
C VAL A 104 3.24 -4.71 14.28
N THR A 105 2.50 -5.13 15.30
CA THR A 105 3.06 -5.46 16.61
C THR A 105 3.43 -6.93 16.70
N GLY A 106 4.69 -7.21 17.02
CA GLY A 106 5.17 -8.55 17.30
C GLY A 106 4.88 -9.00 18.75
N TYR A 107 5.19 -10.26 19.06
CA TYR A 107 4.93 -10.85 20.39
C TYR A 107 5.82 -10.26 21.50
N ASP A 108 6.96 -9.68 21.17
CA ASP A 108 7.91 -9.10 22.12
C ASP A 108 7.80 -7.58 22.28
N ASN A 109 6.62 -7.00 22.08
CA ASN A 109 6.33 -5.56 22.12
C ASN A 109 7.16 -4.70 21.14
N ARG A 110 7.73 -5.29 20.11
CA ARG A 110 8.28 -4.57 18.98
C ARG A 110 7.18 -4.26 17.97
N THR A 111 7.24 -3.08 17.40
CA THR A 111 6.26 -2.61 16.43
C THR A 111 7.00 -2.09 15.21
N ASN A 112 6.72 -2.68 14.06
CA ASN A 112 7.07 -2.18 12.75
C ASN A 112 5.85 -1.45 12.15
N LYS A 113 5.99 -0.90 10.97
CA LYS A 113 4.92 -0.15 10.29
C LYS A 113 4.49 -0.81 8.99
N LEU A 114 3.23 -0.65 8.67
CA LEU A 114 2.72 -0.80 7.33
C LEU A 114 2.28 0.58 6.84
N HIS A 115 3.01 1.12 5.88
CA HIS A 115 2.77 2.42 5.27
C HIS A 115 1.80 2.26 4.11
N LEU A 116 0.64 2.88 4.20
CA LEU A 116 -0.40 2.85 3.18
C LEU A 116 -0.53 4.23 2.54
N PHE A 117 -0.44 4.28 1.23
CA PHE A 117 -0.56 5.53 0.48
C PHE A 117 -1.94 5.66 -0.17
N ASP A 118 -2.48 6.87 -0.08
CA ASP A 118 -3.78 7.24 -0.64
C ASP A 118 -3.66 8.52 -1.46
N ILE A 119 -4.52 8.72 -2.45
CA ILE A 119 -4.65 10.01 -3.10
C ILE A 119 -5.57 10.93 -2.31
N GLU A 120 -5.19 12.20 -2.14
CA GLU A 120 -6.04 13.17 -1.41
C GLU A 120 -7.34 13.53 -2.16
N SER A 121 -7.44 13.19 -3.43
CA SER A 121 -8.57 13.54 -4.31
C SER A 121 -9.49 12.36 -4.62
N VAL A 122 -9.38 11.26 -3.91
CA VAL A 122 -10.30 10.12 -4.08
C VAL A 122 -11.75 10.56 -3.88
N ASP A 123 -12.65 10.01 -4.69
CA ASP A 123 -14.05 10.40 -4.71
C ASP A 123 -14.94 9.14 -4.75
N GLU A 124 -15.50 8.79 -3.60
CA GLU A 124 -16.38 7.61 -3.47
C GLU A 124 -17.72 7.80 -4.20
N ASP A 125 -18.16 9.04 -4.42
CA ASP A 125 -19.43 9.36 -5.05
C ASP A 125 -19.45 9.05 -6.57
N ILE A 126 -18.29 8.70 -7.15
CA ILE A 126 -18.23 8.26 -8.55
C ILE A 126 -18.75 6.84 -8.78
N VAL A 127 -18.89 6.04 -7.72
CA VAL A 127 -19.47 4.69 -7.79
C VAL A 127 -20.98 4.82 -7.87
N LYS A 128 -21.57 4.40 -9.00
CA LYS A 128 -22.99 4.65 -9.28
C LYS A 128 -23.89 3.44 -9.06
N GLU A 129 -23.50 2.29 -9.57
CA GLU A 129 -24.29 1.07 -9.48
C GLU A 129 -23.37 -0.14 -9.30
N GLY A 130 -23.59 -0.89 -8.22
CA GLY A 130 -22.72 -2.01 -7.87
C GLY A 130 -21.30 -1.53 -7.62
N ILE A 131 -20.34 -2.02 -8.43
CA ILE A 131 -18.93 -1.67 -8.39
C ILE A 131 -18.48 -0.86 -9.62
N SER A 132 -19.43 -0.28 -10.35
CA SER A 132 -19.16 0.40 -11.63
C SER A 132 -18.81 1.87 -11.43
N PHE A 133 -17.73 2.33 -12.07
CA PHE A 133 -17.27 3.72 -12.06
C PHE A 133 -16.49 4.05 -13.35
N ASP A 134 -16.21 5.33 -13.58
CA ASP A 134 -15.34 5.76 -14.68
C ASP A 134 -13.87 5.44 -14.34
N LYS A 135 -13.32 4.42 -15.03
CA LYS A 135 -11.94 3.95 -14.84
C LYS A 135 -10.89 4.91 -15.38
N THR A 136 -11.26 5.87 -16.21
CA THR A 136 -10.33 6.83 -16.85
C THR A 136 -10.02 8.04 -15.98
N ASP A 137 -10.84 8.36 -14.97
CA ASP A 137 -10.62 9.47 -14.04
C ASP A 137 -9.66 9.07 -12.90
N ILE A 138 -8.40 8.82 -13.27
CA ILE A 138 -7.36 8.35 -12.35
C ILE A 138 -7.21 9.24 -11.12
N LYS A 139 -7.45 10.55 -11.25
CA LYS A 139 -7.35 11.49 -10.12
C LYS A 139 -8.37 11.25 -9.02
N LYS A 140 -9.45 10.50 -9.32
CA LYS A 140 -10.52 10.22 -8.38
C LYS A 140 -10.64 8.75 -7.98
N ASN A 141 -10.12 7.84 -8.80
CA ASN A 141 -10.38 6.42 -8.63
C ASN A 141 -9.16 5.57 -8.24
N LEU A 142 -7.96 6.15 -8.24
CA LEU A 142 -6.70 5.42 -8.15
C LEU A 142 -6.60 4.51 -6.91
N THR A 143 -7.10 4.95 -5.77
CA THR A 143 -7.13 4.19 -4.51
C THR A 143 -8.54 3.76 -4.09
N LEU A 144 -9.51 3.84 -5.01
CA LEU A 144 -10.91 3.58 -4.69
C LEU A 144 -11.16 2.09 -4.42
N PHE A 145 -10.73 1.20 -5.33
CA PHE A 145 -10.96 -0.25 -5.21
C PHE A 145 -9.65 -1.05 -5.19
N LEU A 146 -9.57 -2.01 -4.27
CA LEU A 146 -8.51 -3.02 -4.25
C LEU A 146 -8.52 -3.87 -5.53
N TYR A 147 -9.71 -4.24 -6.01
CA TYR A 147 -9.92 -5.00 -7.24
C TYR A 147 -10.87 -4.27 -8.19
N PRO A 148 -10.40 -3.25 -8.92
CA PRO A 148 -11.20 -2.70 -10.01
C PRO A 148 -11.41 -3.77 -11.08
N ASP A 149 -12.56 -3.72 -11.76
CA ASP A 149 -12.81 -4.59 -12.91
C ASP A 149 -11.76 -4.32 -14.01
N ASP A 150 -10.95 -5.30 -14.34
CA ASP A 150 -9.87 -5.26 -15.34
C ASP A 150 -10.17 -6.10 -16.59
N SER A 151 -11.44 -6.37 -16.85
CA SER A 151 -11.89 -7.08 -18.05
C SER A 151 -11.68 -6.29 -19.33
N ASP A 152 -11.61 -4.96 -19.25
CA ASP A 152 -11.32 -4.03 -20.32
C ASP A 152 -9.93 -3.37 -20.22
N ASP A 153 -9.53 -2.62 -21.24
CA ASP A 153 -8.23 -1.98 -21.30
C ASP A 153 -8.09 -0.84 -20.26
N ASP A 154 -9.17 -0.10 -19.99
CA ASP A 154 -9.15 1.00 -19.01
C ASP A 154 -8.91 0.45 -17.60
N GLY A 155 -9.53 -0.66 -17.26
CA GLY A 155 -9.29 -1.35 -15.98
C GLY A 155 -7.87 -1.88 -15.86
N ARG A 156 -7.30 -2.46 -16.92
CA ARG A 156 -5.89 -2.91 -16.93
C ARG A 156 -4.92 -1.76 -16.77
N ILE A 157 -5.19 -0.64 -17.43
CA ILE A 157 -4.39 0.59 -17.31
C ILE A 157 -4.50 1.15 -15.89
N LEU A 158 -5.70 1.19 -15.31
CA LEU A 158 -5.88 1.62 -13.91
C LEU A 158 -5.01 0.80 -12.96
N ARG A 159 -4.96 -0.54 -13.12
CA ARG A 159 -4.07 -1.39 -12.31
C ARG A 159 -2.59 -1.05 -12.46
N VAL A 160 -2.14 -0.70 -13.66
CA VAL A 160 -0.76 -0.22 -13.88
C VAL A 160 -0.52 1.11 -13.15
N TYR A 161 -1.48 2.02 -13.18
CA TYR A 161 -1.41 3.27 -12.42
C TYR A 161 -1.34 3.02 -10.91
N GLN A 162 -2.13 2.08 -10.37
CA GLN A 162 -2.07 1.69 -8.96
C GLN A 162 -0.68 1.16 -8.58
N GLN A 163 -0.11 0.28 -9.39
CA GLN A 163 1.23 -0.27 -9.17
C GLN A 163 2.30 0.83 -9.18
N TYR A 164 2.29 1.70 -10.19
CA TYR A 164 3.25 2.82 -10.25
C TYR A 164 3.07 3.78 -9.07
N PHE A 165 1.86 4.12 -8.70
CA PHE A 165 1.58 4.99 -7.56
C PHE A 165 2.17 4.41 -6.27
N MET A 166 1.96 3.12 -6.01
CA MET A 166 2.53 2.43 -4.84
C MET A 166 4.05 2.50 -4.82
N VAL A 167 4.71 2.10 -5.91
CA VAL A 167 6.18 2.02 -5.94
C VAL A 167 6.85 3.39 -5.96
N SER A 168 6.23 4.40 -6.58
CA SER A 168 6.77 5.76 -6.58
C SER A 168 6.74 6.39 -5.19
N ASN A 169 5.68 6.14 -4.41
CA ASN A 169 5.60 6.54 -3.01
C ASN A 169 6.66 5.80 -2.16
N ALA A 170 6.77 4.47 -2.31
CA ALA A 170 7.75 3.66 -1.59
C ALA A 170 9.18 4.12 -1.86
N ALA A 171 9.54 4.34 -3.11
CA ALA A 171 10.86 4.79 -3.51
C ALA A 171 11.22 6.17 -2.90
N ARG A 172 10.27 7.11 -2.92
CA ARG A 172 10.45 8.43 -2.31
C ARG A 172 10.61 8.33 -0.80
N LEU A 173 9.81 7.50 -0.13
CA LEU A 173 9.91 7.27 1.31
C LEU A 173 11.30 6.75 1.69
N ILE A 174 11.83 5.75 0.97
CA ILE A 174 13.15 5.17 1.21
C ILE A 174 14.26 6.22 1.06
N LEU A 175 14.21 7.04 0.00
CA LEU A 175 15.20 8.10 -0.23
C LEU A 175 15.11 9.22 0.81
N ASP A 176 13.89 9.60 1.21
CA ASP A 176 13.70 10.61 2.26
C ASP A 176 14.25 10.14 3.60
N GLU A 177 13.94 8.89 3.99
CA GLU A 177 14.46 8.33 5.23
C GLU A 177 15.98 8.19 5.24
N ALA A 178 16.59 7.84 4.10
CA ALA A 178 18.04 7.82 3.97
C ALA A 178 18.65 9.21 4.17
N LYS A 179 18.04 10.24 3.57
CA LYS A 179 18.46 11.64 3.75
C LYS A 179 18.26 12.14 5.18
N GLU A 180 17.12 11.84 5.79
CA GLU A 180 16.81 12.21 7.18
C GLU A 180 17.82 11.61 8.17
N ARG A 181 18.31 10.40 7.88
CA ARG A 181 19.41 9.77 8.65
C ARG A 181 20.78 10.37 8.35
N GLY A 182 20.93 11.17 7.32
CA GLY A 182 22.19 11.73 6.86
C GLY A 182 23.08 10.70 6.14
N SER A 183 22.49 9.63 5.58
CA SER A 183 23.20 8.65 4.77
C SER A 183 23.54 9.22 3.40
N ASP A 184 24.69 8.80 2.86
CA ASP A 184 25.00 9.03 1.45
C ASP A 184 24.14 8.09 0.58
N LEU A 185 23.58 8.60 -0.52
CA LEU A 185 22.78 7.78 -1.42
C LEU A 185 23.61 6.69 -2.13
N TYR A 186 24.93 6.86 -2.23
CA TYR A 186 25.83 5.82 -2.75
C TYR A 186 25.91 4.60 -1.82
N ASP A 187 25.70 4.79 -0.52
CA ASP A 187 25.73 3.73 0.50
C ASP A 187 24.33 3.22 0.84
N LEU A 188 23.31 3.53 0.03
CA LEU A 188 21.91 3.22 0.31
C LEU A 188 21.69 1.71 0.56
N ALA A 189 22.40 0.85 -0.16
CA ALA A 189 22.32 -0.60 -0.01
C ALA A 189 22.88 -1.15 1.32
N ASP A 190 23.66 -0.36 2.05
CA ASP A 190 24.15 -0.72 3.40
C ASP A 190 23.07 -0.53 4.48
N TYR A 191 22.03 0.26 4.20
CA TYR A 191 21.00 0.65 5.16
C TYR A 191 19.59 0.23 4.78
N ALA A 192 19.36 -0.11 3.53
CA ALA A 192 18.06 -0.49 3.03
C ALA A 192 18.13 -1.75 2.18
N VAL A 193 17.08 -2.56 2.24
CA VAL A 193 16.83 -3.70 1.37
C VAL A 193 15.37 -3.68 0.99
N ILE A 194 15.07 -4.00 -0.26
CA ILE A 194 13.70 -4.02 -0.77
C ILE A 194 13.33 -5.44 -1.18
N GLN A 195 12.37 -6.03 -0.48
CA GLN A 195 11.75 -7.29 -0.87
C GLN A 195 10.53 -7.01 -1.74
N ILE A 196 10.54 -7.49 -2.95
CA ILE A 196 9.42 -7.40 -3.89
C ILE A 196 8.47 -8.59 -3.66
N ASN A 197 7.20 -8.29 -3.41
CA ASN A 197 6.15 -9.30 -3.28
C ASN A 197 5.46 -9.49 -4.64
N ASP A 198 5.85 -10.53 -5.38
CA ASP A 198 5.44 -10.83 -6.75
C ASP A 198 5.96 -9.77 -7.78
N THR A 199 5.39 -9.77 -8.98
CA THR A 199 5.80 -8.90 -10.10
C THR A 199 5.19 -7.49 -10.04
N HIS A 200 4.11 -7.30 -9.28
CA HIS A 200 3.37 -6.03 -9.22
C HIS A 200 4.26 -4.82 -8.85
N PRO A 201 5.19 -4.91 -7.87
CA PRO A 201 6.04 -3.79 -7.50
C PRO A 201 7.35 -3.68 -8.31
N THR A 202 7.56 -4.45 -9.37
CA THR A 202 8.82 -4.42 -10.15
C THR A 202 9.16 -3.06 -10.74
N MET A 203 8.17 -2.19 -10.95
CA MET A 203 8.40 -0.82 -11.39
C MET A 203 9.18 0.02 -10.37
N VAL A 204 9.39 -0.45 -9.14
CA VAL A 204 10.26 0.22 -8.17
C VAL A 204 11.70 0.30 -8.68
N ILE A 205 12.15 -0.66 -9.49
CA ILE A 205 13.49 -0.69 -10.06
C ILE A 205 13.77 0.54 -10.93
N PRO A 206 13.04 0.75 -12.05
CA PRO A 206 13.26 1.94 -12.87
C PRO A 206 12.89 3.25 -12.16
N GLU A 207 11.93 3.24 -11.22
CA GLU A 207 11.55 4.43 -10.48
C GLU A 207 12.66 4.88 -9.52
N LEU A 208 13.32 3.97 -8.81
CA LEU A 208 14.49 4.29 -7.98
C LEU A 208 15.64 4.83 -8.81
N VAL A 209 15.94 4.18 -9.94
CA VAL A 209 16.99 4.69 -10.88
C VAL A 209 16.65 6.13 -11.30
N ARG A 210 15.42 6.38 -11.68
CA ARG A 210 14.96 7.72 -12.09
C ARG A 210 15.12 8.75 -10.96
N LEU A 211 14.72 8.40 -9.75
CA LEU A 211 14.80 9.29 -8.58
C LEU A 211 16.25 9.55 -8.15
N LEU A 212 17.11 8.53 -8.16
CA LEU A 212 18.55 8.70 -7.89
C LEU A 212 19.21 9.63 -8.91
N MET A 213 18.83 9.52 -10.19
CA MET A 213 19.30 10.45 -11.21
C MET A 213 18.78 11.89 -10.98
N GLU A 214 17.57 12.08 -10.49
CA GLU A 214 17.06 13.40 -10.09
C GLU A 214 17.86 14.01 -8.92
N GLU A 215 18.41 13.15 -8.05
CA GLU A 215 19.34 13.56 -6.99
C GLU A 215 20.78 13.84 -7.49
N GLY A 216 21.04 13.64 -8.76
CA GLY A 216 22.31 13.98 -9.42
C GLY A 216 23.27 12.84 -9.63
N LEU A 217 22.91 11.58 -9.34
CA LEU A 217 23.73 10.42 -9.62
C LEU A 217 23.73 10.09 -11.12
N LEU A 218 24.80 9.48 -11.60
CA LEU A 218 24.86 8.96 -12.96
C LEU A 218 23.99 7.71 -13.11
N ILE A 219 23.53 7.45 -14.33
CA ILE A 219 22.66 6.30 -14.61
C ILE A 219 23.29 4.97 -14.20
N ASP A 220 24.58 4.75 -14.52
CA ASP A 220 25.27 3.49 -14.19
C ASP A 220 25.40 3.33 -12.66
N GLU A 221 25.73 4.40 -11.94
CA GLU A 221 25.78 4.41 -10.47
C GLU A 221 24.42 4.10 -9.87
N SER A 222 23.36 4.70 -10.39
CA SER A 222 21.99 4.47 -9.93
C SER A 222 21.55 3.02 -10.16
N ILE A 223 21.93 2.42 -11.28
CA ILE A 223 21.66 1.00 -11.59
C ILE A 223 22.40 0.10 -10.61
N ASP A 224 23.68 0.33 -10.35
CA ASP A 224 24.48 -0.48 -9.42
C ASP A 224 23.92 -0.44 -7.99
N ILE A 225 23.49 0.74 -7.52
CA ILE A 225 22.82 0.88 -6.22
C ILE A 225 21.54 0.07 -6.20
N VAL A 226 20.67 0.23 -7.19
CA VAL A 226 19.36 -0.45 -7.23
C VAL A 226 19.51 -1.96 -7.33
N LEU A 227 20.48 -2.47 -8.09
CA LEU A 227 20.79 -3.90 -8.16
C LEU A 227 21.20 -4.48 -6.80
N SER A 228 21.84 -3.68 -5.96
CA SER A 228 22.25 -4.10 -4.62
C SER A 228 21.11 -4.03 -3.58
N LEU A 229 20.06 -3.23 -3.85
CA LEU A 229 18.90 -3.04 -2.97
C LEU A 229 17.82 -4.10 -3.14
N ILE A 230 17.58 -4.54 -4.38
CA ILE A 230 16.39 -5.31 -4.73
C ILE A 230 16.65 -6.80 -4.55
N HIS A 231 15.75 -7.43 -3.79
CA HIS A 231 15.67 -8.88 -3.61
C HIS A 231 14.28 -9.37 -4.05
N ILE A 232 14.29 -10.45 -4.84
CA ILE A 232 13.08 -11.07 -5.40
C ILE A 232 12.91 -12.47 -4.82
#